data_109f475c4a849a443eab855a2947dbf7
#
_entry.id   109f475c4a849a443eab855a2947dbf7
#
_cell.length_a   1.000
_cell.length_b   1.000
_cell.length_c   1.000
_cell.angle_alpha   90.00
_cell.angle_beta   90.00
_cell.angle_gamma   90.00
#
_symmetry.space_group_name_H-M   'P 1'
#
loop_
_entity.id
_entity.type
_entity.pdbx_description
1 polymer ?
#
loop_
_entity_poly.entity_id
_entity_poly.type
_entity_poly.pdbx_seq_one_letter_code
_entity_poly.pdbx_strand_id
1 'polypeptide(L)'
;MTPVQFSIAIAVAVLATVALAGLVARGHIRFCRSFGAYLVFIFVYDILVTLWPAQFWNWYFWHFGHTVMDALKIAIALELAYWIFLGFPAAAQSARAVILLLLVGTLAAVLALPNDVGQDTGGFLFGTLRLRFEIGAAWIFTALAGLIQWYHLPVHPLHSGIMYGFVPYLLVFSTVMRAVADYGWSQWLVTIEPGAYLAACACWAWTAWRPAPVVGPAVALLQPWRVRAQC
;
A
#
# COMPACT_ATOMS: atom_id res chain seq x y z
N MET A 1 12.79 19.49 9.34
CA MET A 1 12.32 18.27 10.04
C MET A 1 12.46 18.47 11.53
N THR A 2 11.42 18.13 12.30
CA THR A 2 11.54 18.08 13.77
C THR A 2 12.30 16.82 14.19
N PRO A 3 12.92 16.80 15.40
CA PRO A 3 13.60 15.59 15.90
C PRO A 3 12.68 14.36 15.90
N VAL A 4 11.40 14.54 16.19
CA VAL A 4 10.39 13.47 16.18
C VAL A 4 10.21 12.89 14.77
N GLN A 5 10.05 13.76 13.75
CA GLN A 5 9.91 13.32 12.36
C GLN A 5 11.16 12.56 11.87
N PHE A 6 12.35 13.02 12.26
CA PHE A 6 13.59 12.33 11.93
C PHE A 6 13.65 10.93 12.57
N SER A 7 13.28 10.81 13.85
CA SER A 7 13.23 9.52 14.56
C SER A 7 12.23 8.56 13.90
N ILE A 8 11.05 9.05 13.48
CA ILE A 8 10.05 8.24 12.79
C ILE A 8 10.60 7.78 11.44
N ALA A 9 11.25 8.65 10.66
CA ALA A 9 11.83 8.27 9.36
C ALA A 9 12.88 7.15 9.51
N ILE A 10 13.78 7.25 10.50
CA ILE A 10 14.74 6.18 10.79
C ILE A 10 14.01 4.88 11.16
N ALA A 11 13.01 4.95 12.04
CA ALA A 11 12.27 3.77 12.46
C ALA A 11 11.53 3.11 11.28
N VAL A 12 10.94 3.88 10.36
CA VAL A 12 10.32 3.40 9.12
C VAL A 12 11.36 2.69 8.25
N ALA A 13 12.52 3.29 8.01
CA ALA A 13 13.59 2.69 7.21
C ALA A 13 14.08 1.37 7.80
N VAL A 14 14.25 1.29 9.13
CA VAL A 14 14.62 0.07 9.83
C VAL A 14 13.54 -1.01 9.67
N LEU A 15 12.27 -0.67 9.92
CA LEU A 15 11.17 -1.63 9.80
C LEU A 15 10.94 -2.10 8.36
N ALA A 16 11.08 -1.21 7.37
CA ALA A 16 11.02 -1.58 5.95
C ALA A 16 12.14 -2.58 5.59
N THR A 17 13.36 -2.35 6.11
CA THR A 17 14.49 -3.26 5.94
C THR A 17 14.23 -4.62 6.60
N VAL A 18 13.70 -4.63 7.82
CA VAL A 18 13.33 -5.85 8.54
C VAL A 18 12.23 -6.62 7.78
N ALA A 19 11.22 -5.92 7.27
CA ALA A 19 10.17 -6.53 6.45
C ALA A 19 10.74 -7.14 5.17
N LEU A 20 11.60 -6.40 4.45
CA LEU A 20 12.24 -6.87 3.22
C LEU A 20 13.14 -8.09 3.49
N ALA A 21 13.95 -8.05 4.56
CA ALA A 21 14.78 -9.17 4.97
C ALA A 21 13.92 -10.41 5.28
N GLY A 22 12.79 -10.24 5.96
CA GLY A 22 11.84 -11.32 6.24
C GLY A 22 11.23 -11.91 4.97
N LEU A 23 10.84 -11.06 4.00
CA LEU A 23 10.32 -11.51 2.70
C LEU A 23 11.35 -12.35 1.92
N VAL A 24 12.60 -11.93 1.91
CA VAL A 24 13.69 -12.65 1.22
C VAL A 24 14.02 -13.93 1.97
N ALA A 25 14.26 -13.89 3.28
CA ALA A 25 14.66 -15.03 4.10
C ALA A 25 13.60 -16.14 4.12
N ARG A 26 12.33 -15.77 4.05
CA ARG A 26 11.20 -16.72 4.03
C ARG A 26 10.75 -17.10 2.60
N GLY A 27 11.37 -16.56 1.56
CA GLY A 27 10.99 -16.79 0.17
C GLY A 27 9.62 -16.22 -0.21
N HIS A 28 9.07 -15.33 0.61
CA HIS A 28 7.73 -14.75 0.41
C HIS A 28 7.68 -13.73 -0.73
N ILE A 29 8.84 -13.26 -1.21
CA ILE A 29 8.92 -12.27 -2.30
C ILE A 29 8.25 -12.77 -3.60
N ARG A 30 8.14 -14.08 -3.78
CA ARG A 30 7.48 -14.71 -4.94
C ARG A 30 5.96 -14.53 -4.93
N PHE A 31 5.37 -14.33 -3.75
CA PHE A 31 3.92 -14.19 -3.57
C PHE A 31 3.44 -12.74 -3.67
N CYS A 32 4.33 -11.76 -3.55
CA CYS A 32 3.99 -10.36 -3.71
C CYS A 32 5.22 -9.55 -4.13
N ARG A 33 5.52 -9.57 -5.43
CA ARG A 33 6.69 -8.89 -6.01
C ARG A 33 6.55 -7.37 -5.95
N SER A 34 5.36 -6.88 -6.21
CA SER A 34 5.07 -5.44 -6.16
C SER A 34 5.27 -4.88 -4.75
N PHE A 35 4.92 -5.64 -3.71
CA PHE A 35 5.17 -5.24 -2.34
C PHE A 35 6.66 -5.21 -1.99
N GLY A 36 7.42 -6.20 -2.47
CA GLY A 36 8.89 -6.19 -2.36
C GLY A 36 9.50 -4.97 -3.04
N ALA A 37 9.06 -4.65 -4.27
CA ALA A 37 9.51 -3.47 -4.99
C ALA A 37 9.14 -2.17 -4.25
N TYR A 38 7.96 -2.09 -3.65
CA TYR A 38 7.51 -0.97 -2.83
C TYR A 38 8.43 -0.74 -1.62
N LEU A 39 8.76 -1.80 -0.87
CA LEU A 39 9.66 -1.70 0.28
C LEU A 39 11.08 -1.27 -0.12
N VAL A 40 11.62 -1.81 -1.22
CA VAL A 40 12.93 -1.39 -1.76
C VAL A 40 12.89 0.06 -2.16
N PHE A 41 11.83 0.48 -2.85
CA PHE A 41 11.70 1.87 -3.30
C PHE A 41 11.65 2.85 -2.13
N ILE A 42 10.83 2.56 -1.10
CA ILE A 42 10.75 3.40 0.10
C ILE A 42 12.12 3.48 0.78
N PHE A 43 12.77 2.33 0.99
CA PHE A 43 14.09 2.30 1.63
C PHE A 43 15.10 3.16 0.88
N VAL A 44 15.18 3.04 -0.44
CA VAL A 44 16.09 3.85 -1.26
C VAL A 44 15.71 5.33 -1.22
N TYR A 45 14.40 5.63 -1.33
CA TYR A 45 13.88 7.00 -1.29
C TYR A 45 14.22 7.68 0.04
N ASP A 46 13.95 7.02 1.17
CA ASP A 46 14.20 7.55 2.51
C ASP A 46 15.70 7.76 2.76
N ILE A 47 16.55 6.84 2.31
CA ILE A 47 18.01 7.00 2.37
C ILE A 47 18.46 8.21 1.57
N LEU A 48 18.02 8.38 0.34
CA LEU A 48 18.43 9.51 -0.51
C LEU A 48 18.02 10.84 0.10
N VAL A 49 16.78 10.94 0.59
CA VAL A 49 16.27 12.16 1.22
C VAL A 49 16.98 12.45 2.56
N THR A 50 17.31 11.43 3.33
CA THR A 50 17.94 11.59 4.66
C THR A 50 19.42 11.92 4.53
N LEU A 51 20.17 11.24 3.65
CA LEU A 51 21.61 11.43 3.52
C LEU A 51 22.01 12.64 2.66
N TRP A 52 21.20 12.98 1.66
CA TRP A 52 21.47 14.08 0.74
C TRP A 52 20.27 15.02 0.60
N PRO A 53 19.79 15.64 1.70
CA PRO A 53 18.59 16.49 1.66
C PRO A 53 18.77 17.69 0.73
N ALA A 54 19.97 18.25 0.59
CA ALA A 54 20.22 19.38 -0.28
C ALA A 54 19.97 19.07 -1.77
N GLN A 55 20.10 17.80 -2.20
CA GLN A 55 19.93 17.39 -3.58
C GLN A 55 18.52 16.81 -3.83
N PHE A 56 17.99 16.01 -2.90
CA PHE A 56 16.77 15.24 -3.08
C PHE A 56 15.55 15.83 -2.38
N TRP A 57 15.73 16.77 -1.45
CA TRP A 57 14.62 17.53 -0.87
C TRP A 57 14.17 18.65 -1.81
N ASN A 58 13.71 18.30 -2.99
CA ASN A 58 13.17 19.23 -3.95
C ASN A 58 11.78 18.79 -4.44
N TRP A 59 11.03 19.75 -4.98
CA TRP A 59 9.64 19.55 -5.41
C TRP A 59 9.51 18.42 -6.45
N TYR A 60 10.41 18.33 -7.43
CA TYR A 60 10.36 17.32 -8.49
C TYR A 60 10.61 15.91 -7.96
N PHE A 61 11.61 15.73 -7.12
CA PHE A 61 11.96 14.44 -6.53
C PHE A 61 10.85 13.96 -5.58
N TRP A 62 10.27 14.90 -4.81
CA TRP A 62 9.15 14.60 -3.92
C TRP A 62 7.93 14.10 -4.70
N HIS A 63 7.52 14.79 -5.78
CA HIS A 63 6.40 14.36 -6.62
C HIS A 63 6.69 13.04 -7.34
N PHE A 64 7.88 12.88 -7.90
CA PHE A 64 8.30 11.63 -8.53
C PHE A 64 8.20 10.46 -7.54
N GLY A 65 8.76 10.60 -6.33
CA GLY A 65 8.75 9.57 -5.31
C GLY A 65 7.33 9.13 -4.95
N HIS A 66 6.45 10.10 -4.69
CA HIS A 66 5.05 9.81 -4.37
C HIS A 66 4.28 9.18 -5.53
N THR A 67 4.49 9.64 -6.76
CA THR A 67 3.85 9.03 -7.94
C THR A 67 4.25 7.56 -8.10
N VAL A 68 5.53 7.24 -7.90
CA VAL A 68 6.01 5.85 -7.95
C VAL A 68 5.42 5.03 -6.81
N MET A 69 5.36 5.57 -5.58
CA MET A 69 4.73 4.89 -4.44
C MET A 69 3.25 4.59 -4.71
N ASP A 70 2.51 5.53 -5.28
CA ASP A 70 1.09 5.36 -5.61
C ASP A 70 0.88 4.31 -6.71
N ALA A 71 1.72 4.33 -7.75
CA ALA A 71 1.70 3.30 -8.78
C ALA A 71 2.01 1.91 -8.20
N LEU A 72 2.97 1.81 -7.27
CA LEU A 72 3.29 0.56 -6.59
C LEU A 72 2.16 0.08 -5.68
N LYS A 73 1.45 0.98 -4.97
CA LYS A 73 0.26 0.61 -4.18
C LYS A 73 -0.83 -0.01 -5.07
N ILE A 74 -1.08 0.58 -6.24
CA ILE A 74 -2.02 0.02 -7.22
C ILE A 74 -1.54 -1.35 -7.72
N ALA A 75 -0.25 -1.48 -8.04
CA ALA A 75 0.33 -2.75 -8.47
C ALA A 75 0.21 -3.83 -7.38
N ILE A 76 0.40 -3.48 -6.09
CA ILE A 76 0.19 -4.37 -4.96
C ILE A 76 -1.27 -4.82 -4.89
N ALA A 77 -2.21 -3.88 -5.01
CA ALA A 77 -3.64 -4.20 -4.98
C ALA A 77 -4.04 -5.17 -6.11
N LEU A 78 -3.53 -4.94 -7.32
CA LEU A 78 -3.75 -5.82 -8.48
C LEU A 78 -3.13 -7.20 -8.29
N GLU A 79 -1.90 -7.27 -7.78
CA GLU A 79 -1.21 -8.52 -7.51
C GLU A 79 -1.94 -9.32 -6.41
N LEU A 80 -2.36 -8.67 -5.32
CA LEU A 80 -3.16 -9.29 -4.27
C LEU A 80 -4.49 -9.83 -4.83
N ALA A 81 -5.20 -9.02 -5.60
CA ALA A 81 -6.43 -9.43 -6.26
C ALA A 81 -6.21 -10.66 -7.14
N TYR A 82 -5.14 -10.67 -7.95
CA TYR A 82 -4.80 -11.79 -8.81
C TYR A 82 -4.61 -13.08 -7.99
N TRP A 83 -3.82 -13.03 -6.92
CA TRP A 83 -3.55 -14.21 -6.08
C TRP A 83 -4.77 -14.70 -5.31
N ILE A 84 -5.59 -13.77 -4.79
CA ILE A 84 -6.82 -14.11 -4.06
C ILE A 84 -7.78 -14.85 -4.99
N PHE A 85 -7.98 -14.34 -6.22
CA PHE A 85 -8.96 -14.89 -7.14
C PHE A 85 -8.45 -16.07 -7.98
N LEU A 86 -7.12 -16.31 -8.01
CA LEU A 86 -6.57 -17.47 -8.68
C LEU A 86 -7.05 -18.80 -8.04
N GLY A 87 -7.29 -18.77 -6.72
CA GLY A 87 -7.81 -19.92 -5.98
C GLY A 87 -9.29 -20.25 -6.25
N PHE A 88 -10.04 -19.35 -6.93
CA PHE A 88 -11.50 -19.49 -7.14
C PHE A 88 -11.89 -19.17 -8.58
N PRO A 89 -11.72 -20.10 -9.53
CA PRO A 89 -11.93 -19.84 -10.95
C PRO A 89 -13.37 -19.38 -11.28
N ALA A 90 -14.37 -19.87 -10.56
CA ALA A 90 -15.78 -19.45 -10.77
C ALA A 90 -16.06 -18.03 -10.27
N ALA A 91 -15.45 -17.61 -9.17
CA ALA A 91 -15.55 -16.25 -8.64
C ALA A 91 -14.57 -15.28 -9.33
N ALA A 92 -13.49 -15.80 -9.92
CA ALA A 92 -12.43 -15.00 -10.52
C ALA A 92 -12.92 -14.10 -11.66
N GLN A 93 -13.89 -14.58 -12.46
CA GLN A 93 -14.40 -13.82 -13.61
C GLN A 93 -15.26 -12.63 -13.15
N SER A 94 -16.17 -12.86 -12.20
CA SER A 94 -17.00 -11.80 -11.60
C SER A 94 -16.16 -10.83 -10.78
N ALA A 95 -15.20 -11.32 -10.01
CA ALA A 95 -14.37 -10.50 -9.18
C ALA A 95 -13.36 -9.67 -9.99
N ARG A 96 -12.80 -10.21 -11.08
CA ARG A 96 -12.01 -9.40 -12.03
C ARG A 96 -12.84 -8.27 -12.63
N ALA A 97 -14.09 -8.55 -13.02
CA ALA A 97 -14.99 -7.54 -13.51
C ALA A 97 -15.28 -6.47 -12.45
N VAL A 98 -15.53 -6.85 -11.20
CA VAL A 98 -15.76 -5.91 -10.08
C VAL A 98 -14.51 -5.05 -9.81
N ILE A 99 -13.31 -5.64 -9.79
CA ILE A 99 -12.07 -4.87 -9.56
C ILE A 99 -11.78 -3.94 -10.73
N LEU A 100 -11.95 -4.40 -11.98
CA LEU A 100 -11.82 -3.54 -13.15
C LEU A 100 -12.86 -2.42 -13.13
N LEU A 101 -14.08 -2.70 -12.72
CA LEU A 101 -15.16 -1.74 -12.60
C LEU A 101 -14.86 -0.73 -11.46
N LEU A 102 -14.31 -1.18 -10.33
CA LEU A 102 -13.83 -0.31 -9.25
C LEU A 102 -12.66 0.56 -9.70
N LEU A 103 -11.67 -0.02 -10.40
CA LEU A 103 -10.53 0.72 -10.95
C LEU A 103 -10.98 1.77 -11.98
N VAL A 104 -11.79 1.36 -12.94
CA VAL A 104 -12.34 2.26 -13.97
C VAL A 104 -13.28 3.28 -13.34
N GLY A 105 -14.14 2.86 -12.41
CA GLY A 105 -15.04 3.74 -11.67
C GLY A 105 -14.29 4.74 -10.81
N THR A 106 -13.23 4.33 -10.12
CA THR A 106 -12.37 5.23 -9.34
C THR A 106 -11.63 6.21 -10.25
N LEU A 107 -11.09 5.73 -11.37
CA LEU A 107 -10.43 6.58 -12.35
C LEU A 107 -11.43 7.58 -12.98
N ALA A 108 -12.62 7.12 -13.34
CA ALA A 108 -13.68 7.98 -13.87
C ALA A 108 -14.16 9.00 -12.82
N ALA A 109 -14.32 8.60 -11.57
CA ALA A 109 -14.66 9.52 -10.46
C ALA A 109 -13.55 10.55 -10.24
N VAL A 110 -12.28 10.14 -10.31
CA VAL A 110 -11.12 11.04 -10.25
C VAL A 110 -11.14 12.07 -11.38
N LEU A 111 -11.52 11.65 -12.58
CA LEU A 111 -11.54 12.53 -13.76
C LEU A 111 -12.81 13.41 -13.82
N ALA A 112 -13.94 12.91 -13.32
CA ALA A 112 -15.25 13.57 -13.45
C ALA A 112 -15.58 14.55 -12.31
N LEU A 113 -14.91 14.49 -11.17
CA LEU A 113 -15.16 15.43 -10.07
C LEU A 113 -14.70 16.84 -10.44
N PRO A 114 -15.60 17.85 -10.32
CA PRO A 114 -15.27 19.24 -10.64
C PRO A 114 -14.12 19.75 -9.76
N ASN A 115 -13.32 20.62 -10.36
CA ASN A 115 -12.15 21.21 -9.72
C ASN A 115 -12.57 22.47 -8.95
N ASP A 116 -13.13 22.32 -7.76
CA ASP A 116 -13.58 23.45 -6.93
C ASP A 116 -12.43 24.14 -6.14
N VAL A 117 -11.19 23.79 -6.41
CA VAL A 117 -10.03 24.37 -5.72
C VAL A 117 -9.29 25.34 -6.66
N GLY A 118 -9.15 26.58 -6.19
CA GLY A 118 -8.67 27.75 -6.92
C GLY A 118 -7.43 27.57 -7.81
N GLN A 119 -7.40 28.42 -8.80
CA GLN A 119 -6.58 28.44 -10.02
C GLN A 119 -5.06 28.64 -9.85
N ASP A 120 -4.40 27.97 -8.95
CA ASP A 120 -2.92 27.97 -8.96
C ASP A 120 -2.41 26.81 -9.83
N THR A 121 -2.02 27.16 -11.05
CA THR A 121 -1.88 26.29 -12.21
C THR A 121 -0.73 25.26 -12.20
N GLY A 122 0.14 25.23 -11.21
CA GLY A 122 1.29 24.30 -11.16
C GLY A 122 1.24 23.28 -10.04
N GLY A 123 0.81 23.64 -8.83
CA GLY A 123 0.69 22.74 -7.68
C GLY A 123 -0.61 21.93 -7.66
N PHE A 124 -1.60 22.39 -8.40
CA PHE A 124 -2.97 21.89 -8.42
C PHE A 124 -3.12 20.47 -8.98
N LEU A 125 -2.56 20.21 -10.15
CA LEU A 125 -2.71 18.89 -10.82
C LEU A 125 -2.13 17.77 -9.97
N PHE A 126 -0.95 17.96 -9.39
CA PHE A 126 -0.28 16.92 -8.62
C PHE A 126 -0.84 16.76 -7.20
N GLY A 127 -1.23 17.84 -6.54
CA GLY A 127 -1.78 17.78 -5.18
C GLY A 127 -3.16 17.12 -5.13
N THR A 128 -4.09 17.55 -6.00
CA THR A 128 -5.44 16.99 -6.08
C THR A 128 -5.47 15.58 -6.65
N LEU A 129 -4.69 15.30 -7.69
CA LEU A 129 -4.58 13.95 -8.26
C LEU A 129 -4.02 12.97 -7.23
N ARG A 130 -2.98 13.34 -6.49
CA ARG A 130 -2.39 12.49 -5.46
C ARG A 130 -3.42 12.09 -4.40
N LEU A 131 -4.14 13.05 -3.82
CA LEU A 131 -5.16 12.75 -2.82
C LEU A 131 -6.23 11.80 -3.36
N ARG A 132 -6.62 11.97 -4.61
CA ARG A 132 -7.59 11.10 -5.29
C ARG A 132 -7.04 9.70 -5.51
N PHE A 133 -5.78 9.56 -5.94
CA PHE A 133 -5.13 8.24 -6.06
C PHE A 133 -5.05 7.52 -4.73
N GLU A 134 -4.70 8.21 -3.65
CA GLU A 134 -4.63 7.64 -2.29
C GLU A 134 -6.01 7.20 -1.80
N ILE A 135 -7.06 8.01 -2.01
CA ILE A 135 -8.44 7.65 -1.69
C ILE A 135 -8.88 6.45 -2.53
N GLY A 136 -8.56 6.44 -3.83
CA GLY A 136 -8.83 5.32 -4.72
C GLY A 136 -8.16 4.03 -4.27
N ALA A 137 -6.88 4.10 -3.90
CA ALA A 137 -6.15 2.97 -3.34
C ALA A 137 -6.80 2.48 -2.03
N ALA A 138 -7.19 3.40 -1.13
CA ALA A 138 -7.89 3.07 0.12
C ALA A 138 -9.18 2.28 -0.14
N TRP A 139 -9.98 2.71 -1.11
CA TRP A 139 -11.21 2.00 -1.50
C TRP A 139 -10.94 0.62 -2.06
N ILE A 140 -9.93 0.46 -2.94
CA ILE A 140 -9.57 -0.83 -3.53
C ILE A 140 -9.10 -1.80 -2.44
N PHE A 141 -8.19 -1.39 -1.56
CA PHE A 141 -7.71 -2.23 -0.47
C PHE A 141 -8.82 -2.59 0.51
N THR A 142 -9.70 -1.64 0.85
CA THR A 142 -10.86 -1.86 1.74
C THR A 142 -11.86 -2.82 1.10
N ALA A 143 -12.16 -2.67 -0.19
CA ALA A 143 -13.03 -3.58 -0.92
C ALA A 143 -12.45 -5.00 -0.98
N LEU A 144 -11.14 -5.14 -1.25
CA LEU A 144 -10.47 -6.44 -1.23
C LEU A 144 -10.52 -7.08 0.17
N ALA A 145 -10.23 -6.31 1.21
CA ALA A 145 -10.30 -6.80 2.59
C ALA A 145 -11.73 -7.20 2.98
N GLY A 146 -12.72 -6.41 2.58
CA GLY A 146 -14.15 -6.71 2.77
C GLY A 146 -14.58 -7.98 2.05
N LEU A 147 -14.17 -8.18 0.81
CA LEU A 147 -14.46 -9.41 0.04
C LEU A 147 -13.85 -10.64 0.72
N ILE A 148 -12.60 -10.56 1.17
CA ILE A 148 -11.95 -11.67 1.87
C ILE A 148 -12.70 -12.02 3.15
N GLN A 149 -13.05 -11.00 3.93
CA GLN A 149 -13.77 -11.19 5.19
C GLN A 149 -15.18 -11.73 4.99
N TRP A 150 -15.91 -11.20 4.00
CA TRP A 150 -17.28 -11.60 3.69
C TRP A 150 -17.38 -13.04 3.19
N TYR A 151 -16.49 -13.42 2.28
CA TYR A 151 -16.48 -14.76 1.69
C TYR A 151 -15.59 -15.75 2.45
N HIS A 152 -14.98 -15.34 3.58
CA HIS A 152 -14.03 -16.15 4.36
C HIS A 152 -12.95 -16.81 3.49
N LEU A 153 -12.41 -16.04 2.52
CA LEU A 153 -11.46 -16.57 1.56
C LEU A 153 -10.15 -17.00 2.25
N PRO A 154 -9.64 -18.21 1.99
CA PRO A 154 -8.37 -18.67 2.53
C PRO A 154 -7.21 -17.96 1.82
N VAL A 155 -6.79 -16.82 2.34
CA VAL A 155 -5.67 -16.05 1.83
C VAL A 155 -4.37 -16.36 2.56
N HIS A 156 -3.24 -16.18 1.87
CA HIS A 156 -1.94 -16.33 2.49
C HIS A 156 -1.77 -15.29 3.63
N PRO A 157 -1.19 -15.65 4.81
CA PRO A 157 -1.02 -14.71 5.93
C PRO A 157 -0.29 -13.42 5.58
N LEU A 158 0.66 -13.49 4.62
CA LEU A 158 1.35 -12.32 4.10
C LEU A 158 0.37 -11.34 3.43
N HIS A 159 -0.54 -11.85 2.60
CA HIS A 159 -1.52 -10.98 1.90
C HIS A 159 -2.46 -10.30 2.90
N SER A 160 -2.92 -11.04 3.92
CA SER A 160 -3.71 -10.44 5.01
C SER A 160 -2.92 -9.37 5.75
N GLY A 161 -1.65 -9.64 6.06
CA GLY A 161 -0.79 -8.68 6.75
C GLY A 161 -0.50 -7.42 5.93
N ILE A 162 -0.31 -7.54 4.61
CA ILE A 162 -0.17 -6.39 3.73
C ILE A 162 -1.43 -5.53 3.78
N MET A 163 -2.62 -6.14 3.70
CA MET A 163 -3.88 -5.42 3.79
C MET A 163 -4.14 -4.80 5.16
N TYR A 164 -3.85 -5.51 6.25
CA TYR A 164 -3.98 -4.97 7.61
C TYR A 164 -3.04 -3.79 7.87
N GLY A 165 -1.93 -3.69 7.15
CA GLY A 165 -1.08 -2.50 7.17
C GLY A 165 -1.63 -1.37 6.31
N PHE A 166 -1.98 -1.64 5.04
CA PHE A 166 -2.41 -0.59 4.11
C PHE A 166 -3.78 0.00 4.43
N VAL A 167 -4.80 -0.82 4.77
CA VAL A 167 -6.16 -0.33 4.97
C VAL A 167 -6.23 0.74 6.07
N PRO A 168 -5.79 0.48 7.32
CA PRO A 168 -5.85 1.50 8.36
C PRO A 168 -4.93 2.69 8.05
N TYR A 169 -3.74 2.47 7.48
CA TYR A 169 -2.86 3.56 7.09
C TYR A 169 -3.52 4.50 6.08
N LEU A 170 -4.07 3.96 4.99
CA LEU A 170 -4.70 4.77 3.94
C LEU A 170 -5.96 5.50 4.44
N LEU A 171 -6.73 4.88 5.33
CA LEU A 171 -7.87 5.54 5.98
C LEU A 171 -7.43 6.71 6.86
N VAL A 172 -6.38 6.52 7.67
CA VAL A 172 -5.81 7.61 8.48
C VAL A 172 -5.26 8.69 7.57
N PHE A 173 -4.47 8.34 6.55
CA PHE A 173 -3.92 9.28 5.58
C PHE A 173 -5.01 10.13 4.93
N SER A 174 -6.05 9.50 4.37
CA SER A 174 -7.14 10.22 3.70
C SER A 174 -7.91 11.14 4.67
N THR A 175 -8.10 10.70 5.92
CA THR A 175 -8.76 11.50 6.96
C THR A 175 -7.90 12.70 7.38
N VAL A 176 -6.61 12.49 7.58
CA VAL A 176 -5.65 13.57 7.92
C VAL A 176 -5.58 14.60 6.79
N MET A 177 -5.46 14.15 5.53
CA MET A 177 -5.38 15.05 4.39
C MET A 177 -6.67 15.87 4.21
N ARG A 178 -7.83 15.28 4.49
CA ARG A 178 -9.10 16.00 4.50
C ARG A 178 -9.14 17.02 5.63
N ALA A 179 -8.74 16.64 6.84
CA ALA A 179 -8.67 17.56 7.96
C ALA A 179 -7.71 18.73 7.71
N VAL A 180 -6.57 18.48 7.04
CA VAL A 180 -5.65 19.53 6.61
C VAL A 180 -6.29 20.47 5.59
N ALA A 181 -7.08 19.95 4.66
CA ALA A 181 -7.78 20.78 3.68
C ALA A 181 -8.87 21.66 4.34
N ASP A 182 -9.59 21.12 5.31
CA ASP A 182 -10.71 21.82 5.97
C ASP A 182 -10.25 22.81 7.08
N TYR A 183 -9.20 22.46 7.84
CA TYR A 183 -8.77 23.18 9.05
C TYR A 183 -7.36 23.76 8.95
N GLY A 184 -6.65 23.50 7.86
CA GLY A 184 -5.24 23.90 7.69
C GLY A 184 -4.25 22.97 8.41
N TRP A 185 -2.97 23.27 8.20
CA TRP A 185 -1.86 22.50 8.78
C TRP A 185 -1.75 22.75 10.29
N SER A 186 -1.81 21.67 11.06
CA SER A 186 -1.52 21.70 12.49
C SER A 186 -0.41 20.69 12.82
N GLN A 187 0.39 21.00 13.83
CA GLN A 187 1.58 20.20 14.18
C GLN A 187 1.24 18.74 14.56
N TRP A 188 0.10 18.52 15.17
CA TRP A 188 -0.36 17.16 15.53
C TRP A 188 -0.82 16.36 14.31
N LEU A 189 -1.49 16.98 13.32
CA LEU A 189 -1.90 16.33 12.07
C LEU A 189 -0.68 15.83 11.29
N VAL A 190 0.38 16.65 11.23
CA VAL A 190 1.65 16.30 10.56
C VAL A 190 2.37 15.11 11.23
N THR A 191 2.03 14.78 12.47
CA THR A 191 2.66 13.67 13.21
C THR A 191 1.83 12.38 13.12
N ILE A 192 0.50 12.48 13.00
CA ILE A 192 -0.40 11.31 12.95
C ILE A 192 -0.13 10.45 11.71
N GLU A 193 0.02 11.06 10.55
CA GLU A 193 0.22 10.33 9.29
C GLU A 193 1.51 9.50 9.31
N PRO A 194 2.71 10.05 9.63
CA PRO A 194 3.92 9.25 9.75
C PRO A 194 3.84 8.20 10.85
N GLY A 195 3.12 8.47 11.94
CA GLY A 195 2.87 7.51 13.01
C GLY A 195 2.04 6.32 12.54
N ALA A 196 0.98 6.56 11.76
CA ALA A 196 0.18 5.51 11.16
C ALA A 196 0.98 4.68 10.14
N TYR A 197 1.84 5.33 9.37
CA TYR A 197 2.74 4.66 8.45
C TYR A 197 3.77 3.77 9.16
N LEU A 198 4.34 4.25 10.26
CA LEU A 198 5.22 3.48 11.12
C LEU A 198 4.52 2.22 11.66
N ALA A 199 3.27 2.35 12.10
CA ALA A 199 2.48 1.20 12.56
C ALA A 199 2.22 0.19 11.43
N ALA A 200 1.96 0.64 10.21
CA ALA A 200 1.85 -0.22 9.04
C ALA A 200 3.16 -0.96 8.75
N CYS A 201 4.30 -0.27 8.79
CA CYS A 201 5.63 -0.89 8.61
C CYS A 201 5.92 -1.94 9.70
N ALA A 202 5.53 -1.69 10.95
CA ALA A 202 5.66 -2.67 12.04
C ALA A 202 4.79 -3.91 11.80
N CYS A 203 3.55 -3.73 11.31
CA CYS A 203 2.66 -4.82 10.91
C CYS A 203 3.28 -5.65 9.78
N TRP A 204 3.84 -5.00 8.75
CA TRP A 204 4.50 -5.69 7.63
C TRP A 204 5.78 -6.43 8.06
N ALA A 205 6.62 -5.82 8.89
CA ALA A 205 7.78 -6.48 9.46
C ALA A 205 7.37 -7.73 10.24
N TRP A 206 6.37 -7.62 11.11
CA TRP A 206 5.84 -8.75 11.87
C TRP A 206 5.33 -9.87 10.96
N THR A 207 4.52 -9.56 9.96
CA THR A 207 3.93 -10.57 9.05
C THR A 207 4.94 -11.20 8.11
N ALA A 208 5.97 -10.47 7.67
CA ALA A 208 7.02 -11.00 6.82
C ALA A 208 7.85 -12.10 7.50
N TRP A 209 7.99 -12.06 8.83
CA TRP A 209 8.71 -13.06 9.61
C TRP A 209 7.85 -14.20 10.12
N ARG A 210 6.52 -14.09 10.04
CA ARG A 210 5.64 -15.21 10.44
C ARG A 210 5.89 -16.43 9.57
N PRO A 211 6.04 -17.63 10.18
CA PRO A 211 6.12 -18.86 9.40
C PRO A 211 4.83 -19.07 8.62
N ALA A 212 4.95 -19.55 7.39
CA ALA A 212 3.78 -20.00 6.66
C ALA A 212 3.09 -21.11 7.47
N PRO A 213 1.76 -21.06 7.64
CA PRO A 213 1.06 -22.11 8.35
C PRO A 213 1.33 -23.45 7.66
N VAL A 214 1.71 -24.45 8.45
CA VAL A 214 1.84 -25.83 7.96
C VAL A 214 0.44 -26.30 7.61
N VAL A 215 0.15 -26.34 6.32
CA VAL A 215 -1.16 -26.81 5.83
C VAL A 215 -1.14 -28.32 5.83
N GLY A 216 -2.04 -28.93 6.59
CA GLY A 216 -2.24 -30.38 6.59
C GLY A 216 -2.58 -30.90 5.17
N PRO A 217 -2.31 -32.18 4.87
CA PRO A 217 -2.45 -32.75 3.54
C PRO A 217 -3.86 -32.60 2.92
N ALA A 218 -4.91 -32.53 3.74
CA ALA A 218 -6.29 -32.36 3.27
C ALA A 218 -6.55 -30.96 2.67
N VAL A 219 -5.85 -29.90 3.14
CA VAL A 219 -6.02 -28.54 2.63
C VAL A 219 -5.09 -28.27 1.43
N ALA A 220 -4.02 -29.05 1.29
CA ALA A 220 -3.10 -28.94 0.14
C ALA A 220 -3.80 -29.25 -1.19
N LEU A 221 -4.78 -30.14 -1.20
CA LEU A 221 -5.59 -30.48 -2.38
C LEU A 221 -6.51 -29.35 -2.85
N LEU A 222 -6.87 -28.43 -1.94
CA LEU A 222 -7.73 -27.27 -2.24
C LEU A 222 -6.95 -26.01 -2.62
N GLN A 223 -5.62 -26.06 -2.65
CA GLN A 223 -4.77 -24.90 -2.91
C GLN A 223 -3.85 -25.13 -4.11
N PRO A 224 -4.35 -25.04 -5.35
CA PRO A 224 -3.59 -25.34 -6.57
C PRO A 224 -2.36 -24.45 -6.81
N TRP A 225 -2.26 -23.30 -6.12
CA TRP A 225 -1.10 -22.41 -6.19
C TRP A 225 0.17 -22.96 -5.51
N ARG A 226 0.05 -23.93 -4.60
CA ARG A 226 1.22 -24.56 -3.96
C ARG A 226 1.97 -25.53 -4.86
N VAL A 227 1.27 -26.17 -5.78
CA VAL A 227 1.88 -27.18 -6.68
C VAL A 227 2.80 -26.50 -7.72
N ARG A 228 2.51 -25.25 -8.13
CA ARG A 228 3.33 -24.52 -9.11
C ARG A 228 4.56 -23.83 -8.54
N ALA A 229 4.70 -23.71 -7.23
CA ALA A 229 5.85 -23.07 -6.60
C ALA A 229 7.00 -24.04 -6.30
N GLN A 230 6.81 -25.34 -6.56
CA GLN A 230 7.80 -26.40 -6.32
C GLN A 230 8.45 -26.92 -7.63
N CYS A 231 8.02 -26.45 -8.78
CA CYS A 231 8.70 -26.57 -10.06
C CYS A 231 9.32 -25.21 -10.42
#